data_76a60fba0bd340f453d60577d4e542c7
#
_entry.id   76a60fba0bd340f453d60577d4e542c7
#
_cell.length_a   1.000
_cell.length_b   1.000
_cell.length_c   1.000
_cell.angle_alpha   90.00
_cell.angle_beta   90.00
_cell.angle_gamma   90.00
#
_symmetry.space_group_name_H-M   'P 1'
#
loop_
_entity.id
_entity.type
_entity.pdbx_description
1 polymer ?
#
loop_
_entity_poly.entity_id
_entity_poly.type
_entity_poly.pdbx_seq_one_letter_code
_entity_poly.pdbx_strand_id
1 'polypeptide(L)'
;DNPSGETLPAKGTCEVTERYITLNMTSDGNLTKESGARGKANADGVQAIKVLIREPQNASGKRPGVVFMHGAGYGTCDNSFGDVASDMASAGFVTAVLDKPVWNTTDINRDYPASAKAYDQVIEYLRDQSDVDEAKVGIYATSESTWISSYLLEDDPDVAFQILLSPMVFSPRQSLGFYVTQDFT
;
A
#
# COMPACT_ATOMS: atom_id res chain seq x y z
N ASP A 1 21.90 12.30 17.14
CA ASP A 1 21.79 13.74 17.48
C ASP A 1 20.97 14.41 16.38
N ASN A 2 19.87 15.05 16.78
CA ASN A 2 19.02 15.83 15.87
C ASN A 2 19.62 17.24 15.74
N PRO A 3 20.25 17.59 14.63
CA PRO A 3 20.98 18.89 14.51
C PRO A 3 20.04 20.09 14.46
N SER A 4 18.72 19.91 14.26
CA SER A 4 17.74 21.01 14.24
C SER A 4 17.24 21.40 15.62
N GLY A 5 17.50 20.61 16.66
CA GLY A 5 16.97 20.82 18.00
C GLY A 5 15.44 20.64 18.11
N GLU A 6 14.78 20.22 17.04
CA GLU A 6 13.35 19.89 17.08
C GLU A 6 13.12 18.61 17.88
N THR A 7 12.21 18.67 18.84
CA THR A 7 11.71 17.47 19.50
C THR A 7 10.87 16.69 18.52
N LEU A 8 11.26 15.45 18.22
CA LEU A 8 10.40 14.56 17.47
C LEU A 8 9.04 14.45 18.18
N PRO A 9 7.92 14.38 17.43
CA PRO A 9 6.61 14.19 18.04
C PRO A 9 6.64 12.93 18.93
N ALA A 10 5.95 13.03 20.07
CA ALA A 10 5.82 11.88 20.96
C ALA A 10 5.23 10.71 20.19
N LYS A 11 5.72 9.49 20.47
CA LYS A 11 5.13 8.28 19.95
C LYS A 11 3.63 8.28 20.24
N GLY A 12 2.82 7.86 19.28
CA GLY A 12 1.37 7.78 19.42
C GLY A 12 0.97 6.93 20.63
N THR A 13 -0.12 7.26 21.24
CA THR A 13 -0.59 6.64 22.49
C THR A 13 -1.91 5.90 22.35
N CYS A 14 -2.50 5.87 21.16
CA CYS A 14 -3.72 5.12 20.93
C CYS A 14 -3.44 3.62 21.06
N GLU A 15 -4.32 2.91 21.75
CA GLU A 15 -4.39 1.46 21.61
C GLU A 15 -4.81 1.12 20.19
N VAL A 16 -4.25 0.05 19.63
CA VAL A 16 -4.47 -0.37 18.25
C VAL A 16 -5.17 -1.72 18.22
N THR A 17 -6.27 -1.81 17.48
CA THR A 17 -6.87 -3.10 17.13
C THR A 17 -6.53 -3.49 15.71
N GLU A 18 -6.44 -4.79 15.48
CA GLU A 18 -6.13 -5.37 14.17
C GLU A 18 -7.30 -6.22 13.69
N ARG A 19 -7.64 -6.08 12.43
CA ARG A 19 -8.56 -6.98 11.75
C ARG A 19 -8.10 -7.27 10.34
N TYR A 20 -8.46 -8.45 9.87
CA TYR A 20 -8.18 -8.87 8.50
C TYR A 20 -9.45 -8.80 7.65
N ILE A 21 -9.28 -8.35 6.42
CA ILE A 21 -10.28 -8.47 5.36
C ILE A 21 -9.66 -9.21 4.18
N THR A 22 -10.50 -9.70 3.28
CA THR A 22 -10.08 -10.26 2.00
C THR A 22 -10.87 -9.59 0.89
N LEU A 23 -10.15 -9.01 -0.06
CA LEU A 23 -10.69 -8.45 -1.28
C LEU A 23 -10.39 -9.39 -2.43
N ASN A 24 -11.40 -9.71 -3.22
CA ASN A 24 -11.24 -10.53 -4.43
C ASN A 24 -11.23 -9.60 -5.64
N MET A 25 -10.12 -9.54 -6.33
CA MET A 25 -9.87 -8.58 -7.40
C MET A 25 -9.45 -9.27 -8.69
N THR A 26 -9.83 -8.71 -9.80
CA THR A 26 -9.30 -9.01 -11.13
C THR A 26 -8.11 -8.10 -11.45
N SER A 27 -7.35 -8.43 -12.50
CA SER A 27 -6.20 -7.62 -12.94
C SER A 27 -6.56 -6.23 -13.46
N ASP A 28 -7.83 -5.98 -13.76
CA ASP A 28 -8.34 -4.65 -14.12
C ASP A 28 -8.77 -3.84 -12.88
N GLY A 29 -8.57 -4.38 -11.67
CA GLY A 29 -8.84 -3.73 -10.40
C GLY A 29 -10.28 -3.87 -9.92
N ASN A 30 -11.16 -4.55 -10.64
CA ASN A 30 -12.54 -4.73 -10.20
C ASN A 30 -12.65 -5.70 -9.03
N LEU A 31 -13.44 -5.34 -8.04
CA LEU A 31 -13.83 -6.24 -6.97
C LEU A 31 -14.81 -7.29 -7.48
N THR A 32 -14.64 -8.51 -7.02
CA THR A 32 -15.51 -9.62 -7.36
C THR A 32 -15.85 -10.46 -6.13
N LYS A 33 -16.95 -11.21 -6.20
CA LYS A 33 -17.33 -12.18 -5.17
C LYS A 33 -16.59 -13.52 -5.31
N GLU A 34 -15.97 -13.79 -6.46
CA GLU A 34 -15.18 -14.99 -6.67
C GLU A 34 -13.82 -14.86 -5.98
N SER A 35 -13.38 -15.93 -5.32
CA SER A 35 -12.10 -15.90 -4.61
C SER A 35 -11.05 -16.75 -5.34
N GLY A 36 -9.89 -16.13 -5.57
CA GLY A 36 -8.67 -16.82 -5.93
C GLY A 36 -7.92 -17.37 -4.71
N ALA A 37 -6.92 -18.19 -4.96
CA ALA A 37 -5.98 -18.56 -3.90
C ALA A 37 -5.11 -17.35 -3.54
N ARG A 38 -4.86 -17.16 -2.24
CA ARG A 38 -4.00 -16.08 -1.74
C ARG A 38 -2.64 -16.09 -2.46
N GLY A 39 -2.20 -14.95 -2.96
CA GLY A 39 -0.95 -14.79 -3.69
C GLY A 39 -0.94 -15.33 -5.12
N LYS A 40 -2.09 -15.84 -5.61
CA LYS A 40 -2.24 -16.31 -7.00
C LYS A 40 -3.63 -15.98 -7.51
N ALA A 41 -3.71 -15.55 -8.77
CA ALA A 41 -5.00 -15.47 -9.44
C ALA A 41 -5.52 -16.89 -9.76
N ASN A 42 -6.83 -17.07 -9.73
CA ASN A 42 -7.49 -18.29 -10.22
C ASN A 42 -7.50 -18.33 -11.77
N ALA A 43 -8.16 -19.34 -12.35
CA ALA A 43 -8.25 -19.49 -13.80
C ALA A 43 -8.93 -18.30 -14.51
N ASP A 44 -9.80 -17.58 -13.81
CA ASP A 44 -10.52 -16.40 -14.33
C ASP A 44 -9.76 -15.09 -14.05
N GLY A 45 -8.54 -15.16 -13.54
CA GLY A 45 -7.71 -13.99 -13.22
C GLY A 45 -8.05 -13.29 -11.90
N VAL A 46 -8.87 -13.92 -11.04
CA VAL A 46 -9.25 -13.38 -9.74
C VAL A 46 -8.20 -13.74 -8.69
N GLN A 47 -7.74 -12.75 -7.95
CA GLN A 47 -6.84 -12.91 -6.82
C GLN A 47 -7.52 -12.52 -5.51
N ALA A 48 -7.42 -13.37 -4.50
CA ALA A 48 -7.77 -13.04 -3.13
C ALA A 48 -6.61 -12.27 -2.48
N ILE A 49 -6.82 -11.01 -2.17
CA ILE A 49 -5.85 -10.12 -1.54
C ILE A 49 -6.24 -9.95 -0.08
N LYS A 50 -5.40 -10.45 0.82
CA LYS A 50 -5.58 -10.25 2.25
C LYS A 50 -5.06 -8.87 2.64
N VAL A 51 -5.83 -8.17 3.45
CA VAL A 51 -5.48 -6.84 3.96
C VAL A 51 -5.55 -6.86 5.48
N LEU A 52 -4.51 -6.37 6.13
CA LEU A 52 -4.47 -6.12 7.57
C LEU A 52 -4.80 -4.65 7.81
N ILE A 53 -5.91 -4.41 8.47
CA ILE A 53 -6.33 -3.07 8.90
C ILE A 53 -5.96 -2.91 10.38
N ARG A 54 -5.30 -1.79 10.70
CA ARG A 54 -5.05 -1.37 12.07
C ARG A 54 -5.82 -0.10 12.37
N GLU A 55 -6.57 -0.11 13.44
CA GLU A 55 -7.47 0.98 13.83
C GLU A 55 -7.08 1.51 15.21
N PRO A 56 -6.85 2.83 15.35
CA PRO A 56 -6.62 3.44 16.65
C PRO A 56 -7.91 3.40 17.48
N GLN A 57 -7.82 2.92 18.70
CA GLN A 57 -8.93 2.96 19.66
C GLN A 57 -8.93 4.30 20.39
N ASN A 58 -10.09 4.71 20.86
CA ASN A 58 -10.28 5.93 21.65
C ASN A 58 -9.88 7.23 20.92
N ALA A 59 -9.69 7.20 19.60
CA ALA A 59 -9.54 8.42 18.81
C ALA A 59 -10.92 9.06 18.58
N SER A 60 -11.00 10.37 18.78
CA SER A 60 -12.24 11.12 18.57
C SER A 60 -12.36 11.58 17.12
N GLY A 61 -13.57 11.48 16.56
CA GLY A 61 -13.87 11.96 15.21
C GLY A 61 -13.40 11.02 14.10
N LYS A 62 -13.54 11.46 12.85
CA LYS A 62 -13.03 10.75 11.67
C LYS A 62 -11.51 10.84 11.61
N ARG A 63 -10.86 9.77 11.20
CA ARG A 63 -9.40 9.58 11.21
C ARG A 63 -8.82 9.58 9.80
N PRO A 64 -7.58 10.07 9.61
CA PRO A 64 -6.90 9.90 8.34
C PRO A 64 -6.59 8.41 8.07
N GLY A 65 -6.56 8.03 6.80
CA GLY A 65 -6.20 6.69 6.35
C GLY A 65 -4.86 6.64 5.63
N VAL A 66 -4.15 5.50 5.72
CA VAL A 66 -2.90 5.26 4.97
C VAL A 66 -2.88 3.85 4.42
N VAL A 67 -2.70 3.72 3.10
CA VAL A 67 -2.47 2.44 2.42
C VAL A 67 -0.98 2.26 2.15
N PHE A 68 -0.42 1.14 2.58
CA PHE A 68 0.99 0.80 2.42
C PHE A 68 1.22 0.00 1.14
N MET A 69 2.15 0.49 0.31
CA MET A 69 2.47 -0.08 -1.00
C MET A 69 3.87 -0.72 -0.99
N HIS A 70 3.93 -2.01 -1.32
CA HIS A 70 5.17 -2.80 -1.29
C HIS A 70 6.17 -2.41 -2.36
N GLY A 71 7.45 -2.43 -1.99
CA GLY A 71 8.57 -2.38 -2.93
C GLY A 71 8.69 -3.65 -3.77
N ALA A 72 9.86 -3.86 -4.41
CA ALA A 72 10.14 -5.04 -5.21
C ALA A 72 10.07 -6.33 -4.39
N GLY A 73 9.81 -7.44 -5.08
CA GLY A 73 9.64 -8.75 -4.45
C GLY A 73 8.22 -9.01 -3.95
N TYR A 74 8.03 -10.17 -3.34
CA TYR A 74 6.76 -10.58 -2.77
C TYR A 74 6.66 -10.11 -1.31
N GLY A 75 5.60 -9.38 -0.99
CA GLY A 75 5.30 -8.94 0.36
C GLY A 75 3.89 -9.35 0.80
N THR A 76 3.72 -9.63 2.08
CA THR A 76 2.41 -9.92 2.66
C THR A 76 2.06 -8.92 3.74
N CYS A 77 0.78 -8.78 4.02
CA CYS A 77 0.31 -7.93 5.10
C CYS A 77 0.82 -8.38 6.48
N ASP A 78 1.22 -9.65 6.62
CA ASP A 78 1.69 -10.21 7.88
C ASP A 78 3.19 -9.95 8.16
N ASN A 79 4.00 -9.72 7.11
CA ASN A 79 5.45 -9.62 7.24
C ASN A 79 6.05 -8.29 6.73
N SER A 80 5.20 -7.32 6.39
CA SER A 80 5.65 -6.05 5.86
C SER A 80 5.08 -4.88 6.64
N PHE A 81 5.88 -3.81 6.79
CA PHE A 81 5.49 -2.54 7.41
C PHE A 81 4.99 -2.62 8.86
N GLY A 82 5.16 -3.77 9.57
CA GLY A 82 4.58 -3.99 10.88
C GLY A 82 4.80 -2.84 11.86
N ASP A 83 6.03 -2.42 12.05
CA ASP A 83 6.38 -1.37 13.01
C ASP A 83 5.83 0.00 12.58
N VAL A 84 6.11 0.44 11.34
CA VAL A 84 5.70 1.76 10.87
C VAL A 84 4.19 1.87 10.75
N ALA A 85 3.50 0.83 10.30
CA ALA A 85 2.04 0.82 10.21
C ALA A 85 1.39 0.84 11.61
N SER A 86 1.97 0.12 12.58
CA SER A 86 1.53 0.13 13.96
C SER A 86 1.78 1.47 14.64
N ASP A 87 2.96 2.06 14.43
CA ASP A 87 3.28 3.38 14.97
C ASP A 87 2.37 4.48 14.41
N MET A 88 2.05 4.45 13.12
CA MET A 88 1.07 5.38 12.53
C MET A 88 -0.34 5.14 13.07
N ALA A 89 -0.74 3.88 13.26
CA ALA A 89 -2.04 3.58 13.88
C ALA A 89 -2.10 4.11 15.32
N SER A 90 -1.04 3.92 16.11
CA SER A 90 -0.97 4.47 17.47
C SER A 90 -0.95 6.00 17.51
N ALA A 91 -0.55 6.65 16.41
CA ALA A 91 -0.62 8.09 16.23
C ALA A 91 -1.98 8.61 15.71
N GLY A 92 -2.96 7.72 15.50
CA GLY A 92 -4.32 8.09 15.16
C GLY A 92 -4.72 7.86 13.71
N PHE A 93 -3.89 7.20 12.89
CA PHE A 93 -4.24 6.84 11.52
C PHE A 93 -4.95 5.48 11.47
N VAL A 94 -5.87 5.30 10.54
CA VAL A 94 -6.28 3.96 10.10
C VAL A 94 -5.31 3.49 9.05
N THR A 95 -4.61 2.37 9.28
CA THR A 95 -3.60 1.87 8.35
C THR A 95 -4.04 0.58 7.68
N ALA A 96 -3.74 0.43 6.40
CA ALA A 96 -4.02 -0.76 5.61
C ALA A 96 -2.74 -1.30 4.96
N VAL A 97 -2.37 -2.51 5.30
CA VAL A 97 -1.27 -3.25 4.67
C VAL A 97 -1.86 -4.45 3.95
N LEU A 98 -1.68 -4.54 2.64
CA LEU A 98 -2.24 -5.63 1.84
C LEU A 98 -1.17 -6.61 1.40
N ASP A 99 -1.56 -7.84 1.07
CA ASP A 99 -0.68 -8.74 0.32
C ASP A 99 -0.38 -8.11 -1.04
N LYS A 100 0.87 -8.13 -1.46
CA LYS A 100 1.23 -7.54 -2.76
C LYS A 100 0.44 -8.22 -3.88
N PRO A 101 -0.29 -7.47 -4.72
CA PRO A 101 -1.00 -8.03 -5.87
C PRO A 101 -0.03 -8.72 -6.83
N VAL A 102 -0.35 -9.94 -7.27
CA VAL A 102 0.48 -10.72 -8.18
C VAL A 102 -0.39 -11.17 -9.35
N TRP A 103 -0.32 -10.45 -10.46
CA TRP A 103 -0.99 -10.78 -11.70
C TRP A 103 0.01 -11.44 -12.65
N ASN A 104 -0.25 -12.65 -13.11
CA ASN A 104 0.66 -13.48 -13.88
C ASN A 104 1.86 -14.05 -13.11
N THR A 105 2.10 -15.32 -13.33
CA THR A 105 2.86 -16.24 -12.49
C THR A 105 4.37 -16.26 -12.73
N THR A 106 4.95 -15.30 -13.39
CA THR A 106 6.39 -15.19 -13.56
C THR A 106 6.99 -14.24 -12.53
N ASP A 107 8.12 -14.57 -11.99
CA ASP A 107 8.78 -14.12 -10.77
C ASP A 107 8.78 -12.64 -10.41
N ILE A 108 8.41 -11.76 -11.32
CA ILE A 108 8.29 -10.32 -11.06
C ILE A 108 7.04 -9.82 -11.78
N ASN A 109 5.95 -9.68 -11.04
CA ASN A 109 4.79 -8.97 -11.59
C ASN A 109 5.14 -7.48 -11.70
N ARG A 110 5.26 -7.03 -12.93
CA ARG A 110 5.53 -5.63 -13.27
C ARG A 110 4.37 -4.98 -14.01
N ASP A 111 3.17 -5.52 -13.86
CA ASP A 111 1.95 -4.86 -14.29
C ASP A 111 1.60 -3.76 -13.28
N TYR A 112 2.31 -2.63 -13.40
CA TYR A 112 2.14 -1.50 -12.51
C TYR A 112 0.74 -0.89 -12.58
N PRO A 113 0.12 -0.72 -13.76
CA PRO A 113 -1.27 -0.27 -13.85
C PRO A 113 -2.25 -1.18 -13.11
N ALA A 114 -2.17 -2.51 -13.29
CA ALA A 114 -3.02 -3.44 -12.57
C ALA A 114 -2.75 -3.41 -11.05
N SER A 115 -1.49 -3.27 -10.64
CA SER A 115 -1.14 -3.12 -9.24
C SER A 115 -1.69 -1.82 -8.65
N ALA A 116 -1.62 -0.71 -9.39
CA ALA A 116 -2.17 0.58 -8.98
C ALA A 116 -3.68 0.47 -8.68
N LYS A 117 -4.44 -0.15 -9.58
CA LYS A 117 -5.88 -0.38 -9.39
C LYS A 117 -6.20 -1.22 -8.15
N ALA A 118 -5.36 -2.21 -7.83
CA ALA A 118 -5.57 -3.00 -6.62
C ALA A 118 -5.33 -2.18 -5.33
N TYR A 119 -4.34 -1.30 -5.32
CA TYR A 119 -4.13 -0.37 -4.21
C TYR A 119 -5.26 0.65 -4.12
N ASP A 120 -5.75 1.15 -5.24
CA ASP A 120 -6.89 2.06 -5.32
C ASP A 120 -8.14 1.46 -4.68
N GLN A 121 -8.45 0.19 -4.93
CA GLN A 121 -9.57 -0.49 -4.28
C GLN A 121 -9.45 -0.54 -2.74
N VAL A 122 -8.23 -0.58 -2.21
CA VAL A 122 -8.01 -0.52 -0.75
C VAL A 122 -8.17 0.91 -0.23
N ILE A 123 -7.80 1.92 -1.02
CA ILE A 123 -8.06 3.34 -0.72
C ILE A 123 -9.56 3.58 -0.64
N GLU A 124 -10.31 3.16 -1.65
CA GLU A 124 -11.77 3.28 -1.67
C GLU A 124 -12.41 2.53 -0.49
N TYR A 125 -11.93 1.33 -0.19
CA TYR A 125 -12.39 0.60 0.98
C TYR A 125 -12.19 1.41 2.28
N LEU A 126 -11.06 2.10 2.46
CA LEU A 126 -10.84 2.95 3.63
C LEU A 126 -11.75 4.19 3.62
N ARG A 127 -11.95 4.82 2.47
CA ARG A 127 -12.85 5.98 2.32
C ARG A 127 -14.29 5.65 2.72
N ASP A 128 -14.73 4.44 2.44
CA ASP A 128 -16.08 3.95 2.77
C ASP A 128 -16.28 3.64 4.26
N GLN A 129 -15.22 3.62 5.08
CA GLN A 129 -15.38 3.37 6.51
C GLN A 129 -15.92 4.62 7.22
N SER A 130 -16.94 4.44 8.05
CA SER A 130 -17.64 5.54 8.72
C SER A 130 -16.77 6.39 9.64
N ASP A 131 -15.68 5.82 10.13
CA ASP A 131 -14.73 6.41 11.06
C ASP A 131 -13.44 6.93 10.38
N VAL A 132 -13.37 6.84 9.06
CA VAL A 132 -12.29 7.41 8.24
C VAL A 132 -12.74 8.73 7.62
N ASP A 133 -11.86 9.72 7.61
CA ASP A 133 -12.05 10.95 6.86
C ASP A 133 -11.66 10.70 5.39
N GLU A 134 -12.66 10.55 4.53
CA GLU A 134 -12.48 10.25 3.11
C GLU A 134 -11.56 11.24 2.39
N ALA A 135 -11.56 12.49 2.82
CA ALA A 135 -10.70 13.54 2.27
C ALA A 135 -9.25 13.48 2.79
N LYS A 136 -8.92 12.52 3.66
CA LYS A 136 -7.60 12.40 4.28
C LYS A 136 -7.02 10.99 4.17
N VAL A 137 -7.31 10.29 3.08
CA VAL A 137 -6.70 9.00 2.79
C VAL A 137 -5.51 9.19 1.85
N GLY A 138 -4.36 8.69 2.25
CA GLY A 138 -3.10 8.79 1.51
C GLY A 138 -2.38 7.46 1.40
N ILE A 139 -1.19 7.50 0.85
CA ILE A 139 -0.35 6.33 0.60
C ILE A 139 1.04 6.44 1.23
N TYR A 140 1.59 5.29 1.59
CA TYR A 140 2.99 5.10 1.94
C TYR A 140 3.61 4.15 0.92
N ALA A 141 4.42 4.66 0.01
CA ALA A 141 5.03 3.89 -1.07
C ALA A 141 6.54 3.77 -0.89
N THR A 142 7.09 2.57 -1.12
CA THR A 142 8.52 2.32 -0.96
C THR A 142 9.14 1.72 -2.22
N SER A 143 10.30 2.25 -2.63
CA SER A 143 11.09 1.72 -3.74
C SER A 143 10.24 1.53 -5.02
N GLU A 144 10.10 0.32 -5.54
CA GLU A 144 9.31 -0.01 -6.75
C GLU A 144 7.89 0.57 -6.73
N SER A 145 7.23 0.57 -5.57
CA SER A 145 5.85 1.08 -5.51
C SER A 145 5.74 2.60 -5.70
N THR A 146 6.84 3.32 -5.69
CA THR A 146 6.83 4.74 -6.07
C THR A 146 6.60 4.94 -7.58
N TRP A 147 6.87 3.93 -8.42
CA TRP A 147 6.38 3.93 -9.80
C TRP A 147 4.89 3.60 -9.87
N ILE A 148 4.45 2.61 -9.07
CA ILE A 148 3.03 2.21 -9.00
C ILE A 148 2.18 3.40 -8.55
N SER A 149 2.67 4.19 -7.58
CA SER A 149 1.95 5.37 -7.09
C SER A 149 1.72 6.42 -8.18
N SER A 150 2.60 6.52 -9.18
CA SER A 150 2.39 7.45 -10.30
C SER A 150 1.20 7.07 -11.16
N TYR A 151 0.99 5.76 -11.42
CA TYR A 151 -0.20 5.27 -12.13
C TYR A 151 -1.47 5.45 -11.28
N LEU A 152 -1.36 5.18 -9.98
CA LEU A 152 -2.48 5.36 -9.07
C LEU A 152 -2.97 6.81 -9.05
N LEU A 153 -2.06 7.78 -8.99
CA LEU A 153 -2.42 9.21 -8.97
C LEU A 153 -2.90 9.75 -10.32
N GLU A 154 -2.60 9.08 -11.41
CA GLU A 154 -3.18 9.38 -12.71
C GLU A 154 -4.66 9.01 -12.75
N ASP A 155 -5.03 7.88 -12.11
CA ASP A 155 -6.39 7.36 -12.04
C ASP A 155 -7.19 7.96 -10.85
N ASP A 156 -6.54 8.18 -9.69
CA ASP A 156 -7.13 8.76 -8.48
C ASP A 156 -6.34 9.99 -8.00
N PRO A 157 -6.65 11.18 -8.53
CA PRO A 157 -5.99 12.44 -8.13
C PRO A 157 -6.38 12.91 -6.71
N ASP A 158 -7.41 12.32 -6.09
CA ASP A 158 -7.93 12.70 -4.78
C ASP A 158 -7.20 12.04 -3.60
N VAL A 159 -6.11 11.32 -3.86
CA VAL A 159 -5.18 10.84 -2.82
C VAL A 159 -4.62 12.03 -2.06
N ALA A 160 -4.95 12.13 -0.76
CA ALA A 160 -4.72 13.34 0.03
C ALA A 160 -3.23 13.65 0.28
N PHE A 161 -2.39 12.63 0.37
CA PHE A 161 -0.94 12.78 0.56
C PHE A 161 -0.18 11.53 0.15
N GLN A 162 1.12 11.69 -0.08
CA GLN A 162 2.04 10.61 -0.34
C GLN A 162 3.25 10.67 0.58
N ILE A 163 3.62 9.53 1.16
CA ILE A 163 4.91 9.34 1.82
C ILE A 163 5.73 8.39 0.94
N LEU A 164 6.81 8.91 0.37
CA LEU A 164 7.65 8.16 -0.56
C LEU A 164 9.00 7.84 0.11
N LEU A 165 9.26 6.54 0.33
CA LEU A 165 10.52 6.07 0.88
C LEU A 165 11.40 5.49 -0.22
N SER A 166 12.62 6.01 -0.36
CA SER A 166 13.56 5.62 -1.42
C SER A 166 12.92 5.71 -2.81
N PRO A 167 12.41 6.90 -3.20
CA PRO A 167 11.66 7.04 -4.43
C PRO A 167 12.55 6.80 -5.65
N MET A 168 11.97 6.13 -6.64
CA MET A 168 12.63 5.87 -7.92
C MET A 168 12.48 7.09 -8.82
N VAL A 169 13.58 7.75 -9.13
CA VAL A 169 13.58 9.00 -9.92
C VAL A 169 13.69 8.78 -11.43
N PHE A 170 14.07 7.58 -11.86
CA PHE A 170 14.13 7.20 -13.26
C PHE A 170 12.96 6.29 -13.62
N SER A 171 12.58 6.28 -14.90
CA SER A 171 11.58 5.31 -15.37
C SER A 171 12.05 3.85 -15.12
N PRO A 172 11.14 2.87 -15.02
CA PRO A 172 11.50 1.47 -14.85
C PRO A 172 12.50 0.98 -15.91
N ARG A 173 12.32 1.41 -17.17
CA ARG A 173 13.21 1.07 -18.27
C ARG A 173 14.61 1.61 -18.09
N GLN A 174 14.74 2.85 -17.65
CA GLN A 174 16.05 3.48 -17.41
C GLN A 174 16.78 2.83 -16.23
N SER A 175 16.07 2.57 -15.14
CA SER A 175 16.63 1.92 -13.96
C SER A 175 17.11 0.50 -14.27
N LEU A 176 16.32 -0.31 -14.97
CA LEU A 176 16.71 -1.65 -15.39
C LEU A 176 17.90 -1.64 -16.33
N GLY A 177 17.95 -0.70 -17.28
CA GLY A 177 19.10 -0.52 -18.18
C GLY A 177 20.39 -0.20 -17.41
N PHE A 178 20.32 0.59 -16.35
CA PHE A 178 21.47 0.91 -15.51
C PHE A 178 22.00 -0.32 -14.76
N TYR A 179 21.14 -1.13 -14.15
CA TYR A 179 21.56 -2.35 -13.44
C TYR A 179 22.20 -3.38 -14.39
N VAL A 180 21.60 -3.60 -15.56
CA VAL A 180 22.14 -4.55 -16.56
C VAL A 180 23.52 -4.12 -17.09
N THR A 181 23.80 -2.82 -17.21
CA THR A 181 25.11 -2.34 -17.68
C THR A 181 26.20 -2.37 -16.62
N GLN A 182 25.85 -2.37 -15.33
CA GLN A 182 26.87 -2.48 -14.25
C GLN A 182 27.37 -3.90 -14.04
N ASP A 183 26.59 -4.92 -14.37
CA ASP A 183 27.00 -6.33 -14.21
C ASP A 183 27.99 -6.81 -15.30
N PHE A 184 28.33 -5.98 -16.29
CA PHE A 184 29.22 -6.30 -17.39
C PHE A 184 30.55 -5.52 -17.40
N THR A 185 30.90 -4.82 -16.33
CA THR A 185 32.19 -4.12 -16.14
C THR A 185 32.92 -4.69 -14.93
#